data_7dbb10ad1adbb254a5463667fec9100f
#
_entry.id   7dbb10ad1adbb254a5463667fec9100f
#
_cell.length_a   1.000
_cell.length_b   1.000
_cell.length_c   1.000
_cell.angle_alpha   90.00
_cell.angle_beta   90.00
_cell.angle_gamma   90.00
#
_symmetry.space_group_name_H-M   'P 1'
#
loop_
_entity.id
_entity.type
_entity.pdbx_description
1 polymer ?
#
loop_
_entity_poly.entity_id
_entity_poly.type
_entity_poly.pdbx_seq_one_letter_code
_entity_poly.pdbx_strand_id
1 'polypeptide(L)'
;MEGFEGEVAYSEISGRLEMAKARRPGRDVVVLSSIDEGTEFSPAAQAISLRYVARGRENYRIAGRGYRVEAGQWMIAPHWHGAEGEARRFDGKNTLGLCTLIHGSEEDLAWAQTPLVMAATCSRVGRVLHQSTAVLSTPQRDKTKLAKSLIGSLRAELSGIAETVLGQAAAIDRAKPSTRFEMVRRAHLAQAYLHSTISRAVDLNEVAAAVAVSPFRLLTAFQQCFGETPASYHRKLRLEAAMERARLKQVPIGAICDEYGFACASSFSHAYKRAFGHAPVWEKGRRSASRGPR
;
A
#
# COMPACT_ATOMS: atom_id res chain seq x y z
N MET A 1 2.75 17.00 19.67
CA MET A 1 2.18 17.78 18.55
C MET A 1 0.87 18.41 19.02
N GLU A 2 0.97 19.51 19.75
CA GLU A 2 -0.21 20.27 20.22
C GLU A 2 -0.59 21.30 19.17
N GLY A 3 -1.88 21.30 18.78
CA GLY A 3 -2.59 22.49 18.36
C GLY A 3 -2.30 23.09 16.98
N PHE A 4 -2.10 22.30 15.91
CA PHE A 4 -2.30 22.86 14.57
C PHE A 4 -3.74 22.57 14.13
N GLU A 5 -4.72 23.40 14.58
CA GLU A 5 -6.04 23.47 13.99
C GLU A 5 -5.93 24.16 12.61
N GLY A 6 -5.19 23.53 11.71
CA GLY A 6 -5.05 23.96 10.32
C GLY A 6 -6.37 23.74 9.59
N GLU A 7 -6.79 24.74 8.83
CA GLU A 7 -7.94 24.62 7.93
C GLU A 7 -7.63 23.55 6.87
N VAL A 8 -8.49 22.51 6.77
CA VAL A 8 -8.36 21.42 5.78
C VAL A 8 -9.17 21.79 4.54
N ALA A 9 -8.50 21.80 3.38
CA ALA A 9 -9.15 21.94 2.09
C ALA A 9 -9.48 20.56 1.49
N TYR A 10 -10.73 20.38 1.05
CA TYR A 10 -11.16 19.20 0.31
C TYR A 10 -11.50 19.57 -1.14
N SER A 11 -11.10 18.72 -2.09
CA SER A 11 -11.49 18.84 -3.50
C SER A 11 -11.67 17.49 -4.17
N GLU A 12 -12.48 17.46 -5.24
CA GLU A 12 -12.65 16.33 -6.13
C GLU A 12 -12.19 16.71 -7.53
N ILE A 13 -11.47 15.80 -8.17
CA ILE A 13 -11.02 15.94 -9.56
C ILE A 13 -11.56 14.75 -10.34
N SER A 14 -12.27 15.01 -11.44
CA SER A 14 -12.81 13.98 -12.32
C SER A 14 -12.47 14.27 -13.79
N GLY A 15 -12.18 13.21 -14.54
CA GLY A 15 -11.84 13.31 -15.94
C GLY A 15 -10.37 13.65 -16.16
N ARG A 16 -10.08 14.66 -16.98
CA ARG A 16 -8.71 15.07 -17.28
C ARG A 16 -8.08 15.78 -16.09
N LEU A 17 -6.86 15.38 -15.75
CA LEU A 17 -6.11 16.00 -14.66
C LEU A 17 -5.69 17.42 -15.13
N GLU A 18 -6.41 18.43 -14.66
CA GLU A 18 -6.01 19.83 -14.79
C GLU A 18 -5.37 20.29 -13.48
N MET A 19 -4.33 21.12 -13.57
CA MET A 19 -3.64 21.66 -12.40
C MET A 19 -4.64 22.17 -11.36
N ALA A 20 -4.65 21.54 -10.20
CA ALA A 20 -5.54 21.93 -9.12
C ALA A 20 -5.19 23.35 -8.64
N LYS A 21 -6.02 24.32 -9.01
CA LYS A 21 -5.95 25.73 -8.56
C LYS A 21 -6.11 25.91 -7.03
N ALA A 22 -6.31 24.82 -6.27
CA ALA A 22 -6.78 24.85 -4.89
C ALA A 22 -5.69 24.72 -3.81
N ARG A 23 -4.41 24.80 -4.15
CA ARG A 23 -3.34 24.66 -3.14
C ARG A 23 -2.93 26.01 -2.58
N ARG A 24 -3.56 26.40 -1.47
CA ARG A 24 -3.08 27.53 -0.68
C ARG A 24 -1.95 27.07 0.24
N PRO A 25 -0.83 27.81 0.33
CA PRO A 25 0.25 27.47 1.23
C PRO A 25 -0.22 27.37 2.69
N GLY A 26 0.32 26.38 3.43
CA GLY A 26 0.10 26.25 4.87
C GLY A 26 -1.22 25.57 5.31
N ARG A 27 -2.00 24.99 4.38
CA ARG A 27 -3.22 24.23 4.70
C ARG A 27 -3.06 22.76 4.36
N ASP A 28 -3.57 21.89 5.20
CA ASP A 28 -3.72 20.48 4.86
C ASP A 28 -4.73 20.31 3.72
N VAL A 29 -4.45 19.38 2.82
CA VAL A 29 -5.26 19.18 1.62
C VAL A 29 -5.64 17.71 1.49
N VAL A 30 -6.89 17.47 1.10
CA VAL A 30 -7.39 16.14 0.71
C VAL A 30 -7.99 16.25 -0.68
N VAL A 31 -7.50 15.45 -1.62
CA VAL A 31 -7.98 15.39 -2.99
C VAL A 31 -8.40 13.97 -3.34
N LEU A 32 -9.68 13.78 -3.63
CA LEU A 32 -10.17 12.56 -4.27
C LEU A 32 -10.11 12.75 -5.78
N SER A 33 -9.41 11.86 -6.49
CA SER A 33 -9.20 11.93 -7.94
C SER A 33 -9.78 10.72 -8.66
N SER A 34 -10.53 10.96 -9.73
CA SER A 34 -11.01 9.94 -10.68
C SER A 34 -10.57 10.33 -12.08
N ILE A 35 -9.33 9.95 -12.46
CA ILE A 35 -8.62 10.47 -13.62
C ILE A 35 -8.71 9.49 -14.79
N ASP A 36 -9.06 10.00 -15.99
CA ASP A 36 -9.00 9.26 -17.24
C ASP A 36 -7.61 9.38 -17.89
N GLU A 37 -7.06 10.60 -17.94
CA GLU A 37 -5.72 10.89 -18.45
C GLU A 37 -5.24 12.24 -17.92
N GLY A 38 -3.95 12.35 -17.62
CA GLY A 38 -3.34 13.64 -17.33
C GLY A 38 -2.06 13.58 -16.53
N THR A 39 -1.40 14.74 -16.51
CA THR A 39 -0.19 14.98 -15.72
C THR A 39 -0.42 16.19 -14.83
N GLU A 40 -0.09 16.06 -13.54
CA GLU A 40 -0.17 17.14 -12.57
C GLU A 40 1.22 17.47 -12.05
N PHE A 41 1.55 18.74 -12.00
CA PHE A 41 2.70 19.25 -11.24
C PHE A 41 2.23 19.80 -9.90
N SER A 42 2.82 19.29 -8.83
CA SER A 42 2.59 19.71 -7.46
C SER A 42 3.80 20.50 -6.98
N PRO A 43 3.68 21.80 -6.72
CA PRO A 43 4.81 22.62 -6.29
C PRO A 43 5.35 22.18 -4.94
N ALA A 44 6.61 22.54 -4.68
CA ALA A 44 7.25 22.28 -3.40
C ALA A 44 6.49 22.92 -2.23
N ALA A 45 6.43 22.22 -1.11
CA ALA A 45 5.81 22.69 0.13
C ALA A 45 6.48 21.99 1.33
N GLN A 46 6.47 22.63 2.50
CA GLN A 46 6.85 21.99 3.77
C GLN A 46 5.74 21.05 4.23
N ALA A 47 5.66 19.90 3.57
CA ALA A 47 4.61 18.91 3.77
C ALA A 47 5.13 17.51 3.43
N ILE A 48 4.42 16.50 3.91
CA ILE A 48 4.45 15.17 3.32
C ILE A 48 3.19 14.93 2.51
N SER A 49 3.32 14.19 1.42
CA SER A 49 2.17 13.69 0.66
C SER A 49 1.95 12.22 0.97
N LEU A 50 0.69 11.86 1.24
CA LEU A 50 0.24 10.48 1.29
C LEU A 50 -0.68 10.26 0.09
N ARG A 51 -0.34 9.29 -0.74
CA ARG A 51 -1.04 9.03 -2.01
C ARG A 51 -1.45 7.56 -2.05
N TYR A 52 -2.74 7.31 -2.14
CA TYR A 52 -3.32 5.97 -2.20
C TYR A 52 -4.02 5.78 -3.54
N VAL A 53 -3.82 4.63 -4.16
CA VAL A 53 -4.51 4.23 -5.40
C VAL A 53 -5.49 3.11 -5.09
N ALA A 54 -6.78 3.41 -5.26
CA ALA A 54 -7.85 2.43 -5.05
C ALA A 54 -8.09 1.57 -6.30
N ARG A 55 -7.90 2.14 -7.49
CA ARG A 55 -8.04 1.46 -8.78
C ARG A 55 -7.12 2.08 -9.82
N GLY A 56 -6.50 1.26 -10.65
CA GLY A 56 -5.57 1.69 -11.69
C GLY A 56 -4.15 1.84 -11.16
N ARG A 57 -3.44 2.81 -11.71
CA ARG A 57 -2.06 3.13 -11.30
C ARG A 57 -1.76 4.60 -11.50
N GLU A 58 -0.84 5.09 -10.69
CA GLU A 58 -0.27 6.44 -10.82
C GLU A 58 1.25 6.35 -10.89
N ASN A 59 1.86 7.14 -11.76
CA ASN A 59 3.31 7.28 -11.84
C ASN A 59 3.68 8.67 -11.31
N TYR A 60 4.78 8.74 -10.58
CA TYR A 60 5.28 9.98 -9.98
C TYR A 60 6.74 10.19 -10.31
N ARG A 61 7.13 11.44 -10.51
CA ARG A 61 8.53 11.87 -10.57
C ARG A 61 8.78 12.84 -9.42
N ILE A 62 9.68 12.45 -8.52
CA ILE A 62 10.03 13.22 -7.31
C ILE A 62 11.55 13.30 -7.24
N ALA A 63 12.12 14.50 -7.18
CA ALA A 63 13.56 14.73 -7.21
C ALA A 63 14.27 13.97 -8.35
N GLY A 64 13.68 13.96 -9.55
CA GLY A 64 14.20 13.29 -10.75
C GLY A 64 14.06 11.78 -10.78
N ARG A 65 13.51 11.13 -9.73
CA ARG A 65 13.30 9.68 -9.64
C ARG A 65 11.84 9.31 -9.91
N GLY A 66 11.63 8.22 -10.65
CA GLY A 66 10.31 7.67 -10.93
C GLY A 66 9.82 6.74 -9.82
N TYR A 67 8.54 6.87 -9.48
CA TYR A 67 7.82 5.99 -8.53
C TYR A 67 6.51 5.58 -9.16
N ARG A 68 6.10 4.32 -8.92
CA ARG A 68 4.81 3.79 -9.36
C ARG A 68 4.03 3.34 -8.13
N VAL A 69 2.75 3.70 -8.11
CA VAL A 69 1.79 3.26 -7.09
C VAL A 69 0.65 2.56 -7.81
N GLU A 70 0.40 1.31 -7.47
CA GLU A 70 -0.64 0.48 -8.07
C GLU A 70 -1.85 0.34 -7.14
N ALA A 71 -2.95 -0.19 -7.67
CA ALA A 71 -4.16 -0.43 -6.88
C ALA A 71 -3.87 -1.21 -5.60
N GLY A 72 -4.41 -0.73 -4.47
CA GLY A 72 -4.16 -1.28 -3.15
C GLY A 72 -2.83 -0.85 -2.51
N GLN A 73 -2.06 0.00 -3.17
CA GLN A 73 -0.81 0.56 -2.64
C GLN A 73 -0.99 2.04 -2.28
N TRP A 74 -0.14 2.49 -1.38
CA TRP A 74 -0.02 3.89 -1.04
C TRP A 74 1.45 4.30 -0.93
N MET A 75 1.72 5.56 -1.13
CA MET A 75 3.05 6.15 -1.06
C MET A 75 3.06 7.29 -0.05
N ILE A 76 4.09 7.33 0.80
CA ILE A 76 4.46 8.51 1.56
C ILE A 76 5.67 9.14 0.90
N ALA A 77 5.65 10.45 0.71
CA ALA A 77 6.75 11.17 0.09
C ALA A 77 6.93 12.56 0.68
N PRO A 78 8.19 13.01 0.85
CA PRO A 78 8.48 14.41 1.14
C PRO A 78 8.02 15.27 -0.03
N HIS A 79 7.52 16.47 0.27
CA HIS A 79 6.98 17.36 -0.76
C HIS A 79 7.82 18.64 -0.98
N TRP A 80 8.96 18.76 -0.35
CA TRP A 80 9.85 19.93 -0.48
C TRP A 80 10.53 20.10 -1.85
N HIS A 81 10.48 19.07 -2.70
CA HIS A 81 10.95 19.17 -4.11
C HIS A 81 9.82 19.27 -5.12
N GLY A 82 8.56 19.30 -4.64
CA GLY A 82 7.42 19.11 -5.53
C GLY A 82 7.32 17.69 -6.08
N ALA A 83 6.29 17.44 -6.87
CA ALA A 83 6.07 16.15 -7.52
C ALA A 83 5.36 16.34 -8.85
N GLU A 84 5.77 15.57 -9.86
CA GLU A 84 5.03 15.39 -11.10
C GLU A 84 4.30 14.05 -11.03
N GLY A 85 2.98 14.06 -11.17
CA GLY A 85 2.12 12.89 -11.16
C GLY A 85 1.48 12.66 -12.52
N GLU A 86 1.43 11.42 -12.97
CA GLU A 86 0.75 11.01 -14.19
C GLU A 86 -0.23 9.88 -13.85
N ALA A 87 -1.48 10.03 -14.31
CA ALA A 87 -2.49 8.99 -14.25
C ALA A 87 -3.10 8.77 -15.63
N ARG A 88 -3.50 7.52 -15.92
CA ARG A 88 -4.19 7.13 -17.16
C ARG A 88 -5.28 6.13 -16.85
N ARG A 89 -6.22 5.96 -17.77
CA ARG A 89 -7.21 4.87 -17.72
C ARG A 89 -6.49 3.53 -17.62
N PHE A 90 -7.02 2.67 -16.79
CA PHE A 90 -6.58 1.30 -16.66
C PHE A 90 -7.78 0.37 -16.84
N ASP A 91 -7.67 -0.58 -17.75
CA ASP A 91 -8.75 -1.53 -18.08
C ASP A 91 -10.09 -0.84 -18.39
N GLY A 92 -10.04 0.23 -19.21
CA GLY A 92 -11.21 1.02 -19.61
C GLY A 92 -11.84 1.88 -18.52
N LYS A 93 -11.31 1.87 -17.29
CA LYS A 93 -11.81 2.64 -16.15
C LYS A 93 -10.84 3.74 -15.73
N ASN A 94 -11.37 4.82 -15.18
CA ASN A 94 -10.56 5.88 -14.61
C ASN A 94 -9.72 5.37 -13.43
N THR A 95 -8.50 5.87 -13.29
CA THR A 95 -7.70 5.67 -12.09
C THR A 95 -8.33 6.45 -10.95
N LEU A 96 -8.60 5.76 -9.83
CA LEU A 96 -9.17 6.33 -8.62
C LEU A 96 -8.11 6.40 -7.54
N GLY A 97 -7.81 7.60 -7.07
CA GLY A 97 -6.81 7.87 -6.05
C GLY A 97 -7.27 8.83 -4.97
N LEU A 98 -6.56 8.82 -3.86
CA LEU A 98 -6.69 9.78 -2.76
C LEU A 98 -5.32 10.36 -2.44
N CYS A 99 -5.18 11.66 -2.59
CA CYS A 99 -3.98 12.39 -2.23
C CYS A 99 -4.24 13.26 -1.01
N THR A 100 -3.34 13.21 -0.03
CA THR A 100 -3.34 14.14 1.09
C THR A 100 -2.01 14.86 1.16
N LEU A 101 -2.03 16.15 1.49
CA LEU A 101 -0.86 16.93 1.86
C LEU A 101 -1.01 17.33 3.31
N ILE A 102 -0.04 16.94 4.14
CA ILE A 102 0.00 17.22 5.56
C ILE A 102 1.19 18.12 5.83
N HIS A 103 0.93 19.35 6.23
CA HIS A 103 1.97 20.32 6.55
C HIS A 103 2.55 20.05 7.93
N GLY A 104 3.83 20.34 8.12
CA GLY A 104 4.54 20.17 9.38
C GLY A 104 5.87 20.87 9.34
N SER A 105 6.55 20.96 10.49
CA SER A 105 7.91 21.47 10.55
C SER A 105 8.90 20.54 9.84
N GLU A 106 10.05 21.06 9.44
CA GLU A 106 11.12 20.26 8.84
C GLU A 106 11.58 19.14 9.80
N GLU A 107 11.65 19.43 11.10
CA GLU A 107 12.03 18.48 12.14
C GLU A 107 11.02 17.33 12.25
N ASP A 108 9.70 17.63 12.24
CA ASP A 108 8.65 16.62 12.32
C ASP A 108 8.66 15.67 11.12
N LEU A 109 9.14 16.12 9.97
CA LEU A 109 9.07 15.41 8.70
C LEU A 109 10.43 14.90 8.20
N ALA A 110 11.52 15.18 8.94
CA ALA A 110 12.90 14.83 8.54
C ALA A 110 13.13 13.33 8.30
N TRP A 111 12.34 12.46 8.90
CA TRP A 111 12.41 11.01 8.69
C TRP A 111 11.92 10.56 7.31
N ALA A 112 11.06 11.34 6.67
CA ALA A 112 10.50 11.02 5.36
C ALA A 112 11.41 11.47 4.20
N GLN A 113 12.71 11.20 4.29
CA GLN A 113 13.71 11.67 3.31
C GLN A 113 13.57 11.05 1.91
N THR A 114 12.96 9.87 1.83
CA THR A 114 12.83 9.12 0.57
C THR A 114 11.40 8.60 0.44
N PRO A 115 10.76 8.73 -0.74
CA PRO A 115 9.44 8.16 -0.95
C PRO A 115 9.40 6.66 -0.69
N LEU A 116 8.42 6.20 0.09
CA LEU A 116 8.18 4.81 0.41
C LEU A 116 6.83 4.38 -0.17
N VAL A 117 6.82 3.29 -0.93
CA VAL A 117 5.58 2.67 -1.44
C VAL A 117 5.31 1.41 -0.63
N MET A 118 4.09 1.28 -0.13
CA MET A 118 3.65 0.20 0.75
C MET A 118 2.29 -0.33 0.31
N ALA A 119 2.00 -1.62 0.60
CA ALA A 119 0.64 -2.12 0.47
C ALA A 119 -0.26 -1.52 1.57
N ALA A 120 -1.50 -1.16 1.21
CA ALA A 120 -2.41 -0.51 2.15
C ALA A 120 -2.77 -1.41 3.35
N THR A 121 -2.78 -2.72 3.16
CA THR A 121 -3.03 -3.70 4.22
C THR A 121 -1.92 -3.80 5.26
N CYS A 122 -0.69 -3.37 4.93
CA CYS A 122 0.49 -3.52 5.79
C CYS A 122 0.61 -2.48 6.90
N SER A 123 -0.19 -1.40 6.88
CA SER A 123 -0.10 -0.33 7.87
C SER A 123 -1.47 0.21 8.26
N ARG A 124 -1.56 0.85 9.44
CA ARG A 124 -2.80 1.54 9.86
C ARG A 124 -3.11 2.70 8.93
N VAL A 125 -2.12 3.49 8.55
CA VAL A 125 -2.27 4.59 7.57
C VAL A 125 -2.84 4.08 6.25
N GLY A 126 -2.31 2.99 5.70
CA GLY A 126 -2.82 2.41 4.46
C GLY A 126 -4.29 2.00 4.57
N ARG A 127 -4.68 1.37 5.68
CA ARG A 127 -6.09 1.01 5.94
C ARG A 127 -6.99 2.23 6.09
N VAL A 128 -6.53 3.27 6.78
CA VAL A 128 -7.27 4.55 6.92
C VAL A 128 -7.48 5.20 5.55
N LEU A 129 -6.44 5.28 4.71
CA LEU A 129 -6.54 5.80 3.35
C LEU A 129 -7.51 4.99 2.50
N HIS A 130 -7.43 3.66 2.55
CA HIS A 130 -8.34 2.75 1.84
C HIS A 130 -9.81 2.98 2.23
N GLN A 131 -10.11 2.94 3.52
CA GLN A 131 -11.47 3.12 4.04
C GLN A 131 -12.02 4.52 3.72
N SER A 132 -11.20 5.55 3.91
CA SER A 132 -11.59 6.94 3.63
C SER A 132 -11.86 7.16 2.14
N THR A 133 -11.08 6.53 1.25
CA THR A 133 -11.32 6.59 -0.19
C THR A 133 -12.67 5.99 -0.54
N ALA A 134 -13.00 4.83 0.01
CA ALA A 134 -14.30 4.19 -0.21
C ALA A 134 -15.46 5.08 0.25
N VAL A 135 -15.37 5.68 1.45
CA VAL A 135 -16.39 6.58 2.00
C VAL A 135 -16.51 7.86 1.19
N LEU A 136 -15.40 8.52 0.85
CA LEU A 136 -15.39 9.78 0.08
C LEU A 136 -15.88 9.56 -1.37
N SER A 137 -15.74 8.37 -1.93
CA SER A 137 -16.23 8.02 -3.28
C SER A 137 -17.75 7.85 -3.34
N THR A 138 -18.45 7.80 -2.21
CA THR A 138 -19.91 7.74 -2.15
C THR A 138 -20.51 9.14 -1.95
N PRO A 139 -21.76 9.37 -2.36
CA PRO A 139 -22.46 10.63 -2.10
C PRO A 139 -22.58 10.86 -0.58
N GLN A 140 -21.92 11.89 -0.07
CA GLN A 140 -21.93 12.29 1.33
C GLN A 140 -22.31 13.75 1.46
N ARG A 141 -23.01 14.12 2.56
CA ARG A 141 -23.47 15.50 2.79
C ARG A 141 -22.33 16.44 3.20
N ASP A 142 -21.33 15.93 3.92
CA ASP A 142 -20.24 16.77 4.44
C ASP A 142 -18.87 16.10 4.25
N LYS A 143 -18.38 16.11 3.01
CA LYS A 143 -17.05 15.58 2.67
C LYS A 143 -15.91 16.38 3.27
N THR A 144 -16.12 17.68 3.57
CA THR A 144 -15.11 18.51 4.25
C THR A 144 -14.89 18.04 5.68
N LYS A 145 -15.96 17.70 6.41
CA LYS A 145 -15.85 17.13 7.75
C LYS A 145 -15.15 15.77 7.75
N LEU A 146 -15.44 14.93 6.76
CA LEU A 146 -14.74 13.65 6.57
C LEU A 146 -13.24 13.85 6.28
N ALA A 147 -12.89 14.83 5.44
CA ALA A 147 -11.51 15.17 5.15
C ALA A 147 -10.74 15.66 6.39
N LYS A 148 -11.37 16.48 7.24
CA LYS A 148 -10.78 16.90 8.52
C LYS A 148 -10.54 15.70 9.44
N SER A 149 -11.52 14.81 9.58
CA SER A 149 -11.37 13.57 10.37
C SER A 149 -10.25 12.68 9.83
N LEU A 150 -10.14 12.56 8.51
CA LEU A 150 -9.06 11.81 7.85
C LEU A 150 -7.68 12.39 8.20
N ILE A 151 -7.49 13.70 8.04
CA ILE A 151 -6.21 14.37 8.38
C ILE A 151 -5.86 14.15 9.85
N GLY A 152 -6.82 14.29 10.78
CA GLY A 152 -6.59 14.01 12.21
C GLY A 152 -6.13 12.57 12.45
N SER A 153 -6.78 11.60 11.82
CA SER A 153 -6.40 10.19 11.92
C SER A 153 -5.01 9.93 11.34
N LEU A 154 -4.69 10.53 10.20
CA LEU A 154 -3.37 10.36 9.56
C LEU A 154 -2.27 10.97 10.42
N ARG A 155 -2.47 12.17 10.98
CA ARG A 155 -1.49 12.81 11.88
C ARG A 155 -1.20 11.96 13.10
N ALA A 156 -2.21 11.34 13.71
CA ALA A 156 -2.03 10.45 14.86
C ALA A 156 -1.18 9.21 14.53
N GLU A 157 -1.22 8.72 13.29
CA GLU A 157 -0.49 7.52 12.87
C GLU A 157 0.92 7.81 12.32
N LEU A 158 1.24 9.08 11.99
CA LEU A 158 2.53 9.44 11.38
C LEU A 158 3.73 9.15 12.28
N SER A 159 3.61 9.38 13.58
CA SER A 159 4.67 9.08 14.55
C SER A 159 5.03 7.59 14.57
N GLY A 160 4.02 6.71 14.54
CA GLY A 160 4.26 5.27 14.48
C GLY A 160 4.92 4.79 13.19
N ILE A 161 4.64 5.46 12.06
CA ILE A 161 5.35 5.19 10.80
C ILE A 161 6.79 5.69 10.89
N ALA A 162 7.01 6.88 11.43
CA ALA A 162 8.35 7.43 11.62
C ALA A 162 9.21 6.48 12.47
N GLU A 163 8.70 6.04 13.62
CA GLU A 163 9.38 5.08 14.50
C GLU A 163 9.70 3.77 13.76
N THR A 164 8.75 3.24 13.01
CA THR A 164 8.94 2.01 12.22
C THR A 164 10.05 2.18 11.19
N VAL A 165 10.01 3.23 10.38
CA VAL A 165 10.98 3.48 9.30
C VAL A 165 12.39 3.75 9.86
N LEU A 166 12.47 4.54 10.93
CA LEU A 166 13.74 4.83 11.60
C LEU A 166 14.32 3.57 12.25
N GLY A 167 13.50 2.77 12.91
CA GLY A 167 13.91 1.48 13.48
C GLY A 167 14.41 0.50 12.41
N GLN A 168 13.71 0.40 11.30
CA GLN A 168 14.14 -0.41 10.16
C GLN A 168 15.46 0.10 9.56
N ALA A 169 15.62 1.42 9.40
CA ALA A 169 16.86 2.01 8.91
C ALA A 169 18.03 1.76 9.87
N ALA A 170 17.79 1.79 11.18
CA ALA A 170 18.81 1.47 12.19
C ALA A 170 19.20 -0.03 12.15
N ALA A 171 18.25 -0.92 11.85
CA ALA A 171 18.50 -2.36 11.73
C ALA A 171 19.31 -2.75 10.49
N ILE A 172 19.34 -1.90 9.44
CA ILE A 172 20.12 -2.15 8.23
C ILE A 172 21.62 -1.97 8.52
N ASP A 173 22.38 -3.04 8.40
CA ASP A 173 23.85 -3.03 8.58
C ASP A 173 24.54 -2.37 7.38
N ARG A 174 24.61 -1.05 7.36
CA ARG A 174 25.32 -0.20 6.39
C ARG A 174 25.83 1.07 7.04
N ALA A 175 27.00 1.52 6.63
CA ALA A 175 27.65 2.70 7.22
C ALA A 175 26.92 4.02 6.88
N LYS A 176 26.48 4.16 5.60
CA LYS A 176 25.86 5.41 5.12
C LYS A 176 24.35 5.44 5.37
N PRO A 177 23.80 6.45 6.08
CA PRO A 177 22.37 6.61 6.31
C PRO A 177 21.53 6.55 5.03
N SER A 178 21.96 7.23 3.95
CA SER A 178 21.26 7.23 2.67
C SER A 178 21.12 5.82 2.06
N THR A 179 22.12 4.96 2.25
CA THR A 179 22.05 3.55 1.80
C THR A 179 21.08 2.75 2.66
N ARG A 180 20.98 3.01 3.97
CA ARG A 180 20.01 2.37 4.86
C ARG A 180 18.59 2.67 4.43
N PHE A 181 18.25 3.94 4.25
CA PHE A 181 16.92 4.35 3.77
C PHE A 181 16.59 3.81 2.37
N GLU A 182 17.57 3.74 1.46
CA GLU A 182 17.35 3.12 0.15
C GLU A 182 17.04 1.62 0.28
N MET A 183 17.70 0.90 1.21
CA MET A 183 17.40 -0.51 1.45
C MET A 183 16.03 -0.72 2.11
N VAL A 184 15.63 0.11 3.07
CA VAL A 184 14.27 0.14 3.63
C VAL A 184 13.25 0.35 2.51
N ARG A 185 13.48 1.33 1.64
CA ARG A 185 12.62 1.60 0.47
C ARG A 185 12.48 0.37 -0.43
N ARG A 186 13.59 -0.32 -0.75
CA ARG A 186 13.57 -1.54 -1.58
C ARG A 186 12.82 -2.68 -0.89
N ALA A 187 12.97 -2.84 0.42
CA ALA A 187 12.25 -3.85 1.19
C ALA A 187 10.72 -3.59 1.18
N HIS A 188 10.29 -2.35 1.35
CA HIS A 188 8.87 -1.99 1.27
C HIS A 188 8.31 -2.15 -0.14
N LEU A 189 9.06 -1.79 -1.20
CA LEU A 189 8.66 -2.05 -2.58
C LEU A 189 8.51 -3.56 -2.84
N ALA A 190 9.43 -4.38 -2.33
CA ALA A 190 9.32 -5.83 -2.43
C ALA A 190 8.09 -6.36 -1.69
N GLN A 191 7.81 -5.87 -0.49
CA GLN A 191 6.60 -6.21 0.24
C GLN A 191 5.33 -5.85 -0.57
N ALA A 192 5.27 -4.63 -1.14
CA ALA A 192 4.15 -4.21 -1.98
C ALA A 192 4.00 -5.08 -3.24
N TYR A 193 5.12 -5.48 -3.87
CA TYR A 193 5.12 -6.41 -4.99
C TYR A 193 4.58 -7.78 -4.60
N LEU A 194 4.99 -8.33 -3.45
CA LEU A 194 4.47 -9.60 -2.93
C LEU A 194 2.96 -9.56 -2.68
N HIS A 195 2.42 -8.43 -2.21
CA HIS A 195 0.99 -8.23 -2.06
C HIS A 195 0.24 -8.16 -3.39
N SER A 196 0.83 -7.59 -4.44
CA SER A 196 0.22 -7.54 -5.77
C SER A 196 0.25 -8.89 -6.52
N THR A 197 1.09 -9.83 -6.08
CA THR A 197 1.30 -11.14 -6.72
C THR A 197 0.78 -12.32 -5.90
N ILE A 198 -0.17 -12.08 -5.00
CA ILE A 198 -0.65 -13.07 -4.02
C ILE A 198 -1.35 -14.31 -4.66
N SER A 199 -1.79 -14.21 -5.91
CA SER A 199 -2.44 -15.30 -6.65
C SER A 199 -1.47 -16.39 -7.16
N ARG A 200 -0.15 -16.17 -7.06
CA ARG A 200 0.84 -17.14 -7.55
C ARG A 200 2.11 -17.16 -6.68
N ALA A 201 2.89 -18.18 -6.79
CA ALA A 201 4.24 -18.19 -6.20
C ALA A 201 5.16 -17.27 -7.02
N VAL A 202 6.08 -16.58 -6.34
CA VAL A 202 7.16 -15.82 -6.95
C VAL A 202 8.49 -16.25 -6.32
N ASP A 203 9.56 -16.21 -7.10
CA ASP A 203 10.91 -16.49 -6.59
C ASP A 203 11.64 -15.20 -6.19
N LEU A 204 12.77 -15.36 -5.48
CA LEU A 204 13.56 -14.24 -4.98
C LEU A 204 14.15 -13.38 -6.11
N ASN A 205 14.54 -14.00 -7.24
CA ASN A 205 15.15 -13.29 -8.37
C ASN A 205 14.11 -12.38 -9.04
N GLU A 206 12.88 -12.87 -9.21
CA GLU A 206 11.77 -12.10 -9.75
C GLU A 206 11.48 -10.86 -8.86
N VAL A 207 11.36 -11.05 -7.55
CA VAL A 207 11.13 -9.94 -6.61
C VAL A 207 12.30 -8.96 -6.64
N ALA A 208 13.52 -9.43 -6.65
CA ALA A 208 14.72 -8.60 -6.68
C ALA A 208 14.82 -7.77 -7.97
N ALA A 209 14.49 -8.37 -9.12
CA ALA A 209 14.42 -7.68 -10.40
C ALA A 209 13.33 -6.59 -10.39
N ALA A 210 12.14 -6.89 -9.86
CA ALA A 210 11.04 -5.94 -9.78
C ALA A 210 11.39 -4.68 -8.97
N VAL A 211 12.27 -4.82 -7.97
CA VAL A 211 12.70 -3.68 -7.13
C VAL A 211 14.13 -3.20 -7.43
N ALA A 212 14.73 -3.67 -8.53
CA ALA A 212 16.05 -3.27 -9.02
C ALA A 212 17.16 -3.34 -7.96
N VAL A 213 17.30 -4.52 -7.31
CA VAL A 213 18.35 -4.82 -6.33
C VAL A 213 18.81 -6.27 -6.50
N SER A 214 20.05 -6.62 -6.09
CA SER A 214 20.47 -8.02 -6.16
C SER A 214 19.71 -8.90 -5.17
N PRO A 215 19.46 -10.19 -5.49
CA PRO A 215 18.72 -11.13 -4.63
C PRO A 215 19.29 -11.21 -3.20
N PHE A 216 20.61 -11.25 -3.08
CA PHE A 216 21.28 -11.29 -1.77
C PHE A 216 21.00 -10.03 -0.93
N ARG A 217 21.11 -8.85 -1.55
CA ARG A 217 20.82 -7.57 -0.86
C ARG A 217 19.36 -7.47 -0.48
N LEU A 218 18.44 -7.90 -1.36
CA LEU A 218 17.02 -7.94 -1.04
C LEU A 218 16.74 -8.86 0.14
N LEU A 219 17.25 -10.09 0.12
CA LEU A 219 17.05 -11.07 1.18
C LEU A 219 17.46 -10.49 2.54
N THR A 220 18.68 -9.94 2.61
CA THR A 220 19.23 -9.35 3.84
C THR A 220 18.38 -8.17 4.32
N ALA A 221 18.09 -7.20 3.44
CA ALA A 221 17.33 -6.01 3.80
C ALA A 221 15.89 -6.36 4.23
N PHE A 222 15.25 -7.29 3.52
CA PHE A 222 13.89 -7.72 3.84
C PHE A 222 13.83 -8.42 5.22
N GLN A 223 14.80 -9.29 5.52
CA GLN A 223 14.89 -9.93 6.82
C GLN A 223 15.16 -8.92 7.95
N GLN A 224 16.03 -7.95 7.72
CA GLN A 224 16.32 -6.90 8.70
C GLN A 224 15.11 -5.99 8.93
N CYS A 225 14.31 -5.69 7.89
CA CYS A 225 13.11 -4.86 8.01
C CYS A 225 11.89 -5.58 8.60
N PHE A 226 11.69 -6.86 8.27
CA PHE A 226 10.44 -7.57 8.55
C PHE A 226 10.61 -8.85 9.39
N GLY A 227 11.83 -9.21 9.77
CA GLY A 227 12.12 -10.37 10.62
C GLY A 227 12.01 -11.73 9.92
N GLU A 228 11.68 -11.77 8.62
CA GLU A 228 11.54 -13.01 7.87
C GLU A 228 11.92 -12.85 6.39
N THR A 229 12.12 -13.97 5.68
CA THR A 229 12.47 -13.94 4.26
C THR A 229 11.28 -13.56 3.37
N PRO A 230 11.51 -12.97 2.17
CA PRO A 230 10.45 -12.70 1.20
C PRO A 230 9.60 -13.94 0.88
N ALA A 231 10.21 -15.10 0.73
CA ALA A 231 9.52 -16.36 0.43
C ALA A 231 8.62 -16.82 1.60
N SER A 232 9.08 -16.70 2.86
CA SER A 232 8.27 -17.02 4.05
C SER A 232 7.10 -16.07 4.17
N TYR A 233 7.36 -14.77 4.06
CA TYR A 233 6.35 -13.71 4.09
C TYR A 233 5.27 -13.94 3.04
N HIS A 234 5.67 -14.12 1.78
CA HIS A 234 4.73 -14.32 0.67
C HIS A 234 3.90 -15.60 0.81
N ARG A 235 4.50 -16.67 1.31
CA ARG A 235 3.78 -17.92 1.57
C ARG A 235 2.67 -17.72 2.61
N LYS A 236 2.97 -17.04 3.74
CA LYS A 236 1.96 -16.72 4.77
C LYS A 236 0.83 -15.87 4.18
N LEU A 237 1.19 -14.81 3.45
CA LEU A 237 0.22 -13.92 2.82
C LEU A 237 -0.74 -14.67 1.88
N ARG A 238 -0.22 -15.58 1.05
CA ARG A 238 -1.02 -16.41 0.14
C ARG A 238 -1.93 -17.39 0.91
N LEU A 239 -1.44 -17.97 2.01
CA LEU A 239 -2.23 -18.86 2.86
C LEU A 239 -3.38 -18.11 3.55
N GLU A 240 -3.13 -16.91 4.07
CA GLU A 240 -4.15 -16.05 4.69
C GLU A 240 -5.23 -15.65 3.67
N ALA A 241 -4.82 -15.20 2.49
CA ALA A 241 -5.74 -14.80 1.43
C ALA A 241 -6.59 -15.99 0.93
N ALA A 242 -5.98 -17.16 0.78
CA ALA A 242 -6.68 -18.38 0.41
C ALA A 242 -7.73 -18.80 1.47
N MET A 243 -7.37 -18.69 2.77
CA MET A 243 -8.31 -18.97 3.86
C MET A 243 -9.47 -17.98 3.91
N GLU A 244 -9.19 -16.70 3.73
CA GLU A 244 -10.25 -15.68 3.69
C GLU A 244 -11.18 -15.88 2.51
N ARG A 245 -10.63 -16.24 1.35
CA ARG A 245 -11.40 -16.62 0.16
C ARG A 245 -12.31 -17.82 0.41
N ALA A 246 -11.79 -18.84 1.14
CA ALA A 246 -12.56 -20.01 1.52
C ALA A 246 -13.75 -19.68 2.42
N ARG A 247 -13.53 -18.80 3.41
CA ARG A 247 -14.58 -18.38 4.36
C ARG A 247 -15.69 -17.57 3.69
N LEU A 248 -15.33 -16.63 2.80
CA LEU A 248 -16.28 -15.67 2.23
C LEU A 248 -17.17 -16.27 1.13
N LYS A 249 -16.71 -17.26 0.37
CA LYS A 249 -17.39 -17.69 -0.85
C LYS A 249 -17.82 -19.17 -0.90
N GLN A 250 -17.61 -19.93 0.16
CA GLN A 250 -17.91 -21.37 0.19
C GLN A 250 -17.37 -22.15 -1.04
N VAL A 251 -16.21 -21.68 -1.57
CA VAL A 251 -15.58 -22.30 -2.73
C VAL A 251 -14.84 -23.56 -2.29
N PRO A 252 -14.88 -24.66 -3.07
CA PRO A 252 -14.12 -25.86 -2.77
C PRO A 252 -12.62 -25.57 -2.60
N ILE A 253 -12.01 -26.18 -1.59
CA ILE A 253 -10.58 -25.92 -1.27
C ILE A 253 -9.65 -26.24 -2.44
N GLY A 254 -9.98 -27.19 -3.29
CA GLY A 254 -9.22 -27.50 -4.51
C GLY A 254 -9.11 -26.30 -5.45
N ALA A 255 -10.24 -25.65 -5.75
CA ALA A 255 -10.25 -24.46 -6.61
C ALA A 255 -9.49 -23.28 -5.98
N ILE A 256 -9.53 -23.16 -4.65
CA ILE A 256 -8.74 -22.16 -3.94
C ILE A 256 -7.24 -22.47 -4.02
N CYS A 257 -6.84 -23.74 -3.90
CA CYS A 257 -5.46 -24.14 -4.09
C CYS A 257 -4.95 -23.74 -5.47
N ASP A 258 -5.73 -24.00 -6.51
CA ASP A 258 -5.38 -23.61 -7.89
C ASP A 258 -5.29 -22.09 -8.05
N GLU A 259 -6.26 -21.33 -7.50
CA GLU A 259 -6.31 -19.86 -7.54
C GLU A 259 -5.07 -19.22 -6.88
N TYR A 260 -4.55 -19.84 -5.81
CA TYR A 260 -3.40 -19.30 -5.04
C TYR A 260 -2.10 -20.07 -5.28
N GLY A 261 -2.03 -20.94 -6.29
CA GLY A 261 -0.83 -21.65 -6.69
C GLY A 261 -0.31 -22.66 -5.66
N PHE A 262 -1.21 -23.41 -5.00
CA PHE A 262 -0.89 -24.57 -4.17
C PHE A 262 -1.17 -25.85 -4.93
N ALA A 263 -0.26 -26.82 -4.89
CA ALA A 263 -0.37 -28.04 -5.66
C ALA A 263 -1.63 -28.88 -5.34
N CYS A 264 -2.07 -28.89 -4.08
CA CYS A 264 -3.29 -29.60 -3.64
C CYS A 264 -3.69 -29.17 -2.21
N ALA A 265 -4.90 -29.56 -1.79
CA ALA A 265 -5.44 -29.29 -0.44
C ALA A 265 -4.56 -29.85 0.70
N SER A 266 -3.87 -30.97 0.48
CA SER A 266 -2.98 -31.56 1.45
C SER A 266 -1.73 -30.69 1.66
N SER A 267 -1.07 -30.28 0.55
CA SER A 267 0.09 -29.38 0.61
C SER A 267 -0.26 -28.03 1.21
N PHE A 268 -1.43 -27.48 0.90
CA PHE A 268 -1.97 -26.28 1.52
C PHE A 268 -2.11 -26.45 3.05
N SER A 269 -2.76 -27.53 3.50
CA SER A 269 -2.99 -27.80 4.93
C SER A 269 -1.68 -27.95 5.72
N HIS A 270 -0.70 -28.63 5.15
CA HIS A 270 0.62 -28.77 5.74
C HIS A 270 1.37 -27.42 5.82
N ALA A 271 1.32 -26.63 4.74
CA ALA A 271 1.93 -25.31 4.69
C ALA A 271 1.26 -24.35 5.69
N TYR A 272 -0.07 -24.39 5.79
CA TYR A 272 -0.85 -23.59 6.74
C TYR A 272 -0.49 -23.93 8.19
N LYS A 273 -0.52 -25.23 8.54
CA LYS A 273 -0.15 -25.69 9.89
C LYS A 273 1.28 -25.28 10.27
N ARG A 274 2.22 -25.37 9.31
CA ARG A 274 3.60 -24.92 9.54
C ARG A 274 3.71 -23.41 9.79
N ALA A 275 2.92 -22.61 9.06
CA ALA A 275 2.97 -21.14 9.15
C ALA A 275 2.28 -20.60 10.42
N PHE A 276 1.17 -21.21 10.84
CA PHE A 276 0.29 -20.68 11.90
C PHE A 276 0.18 -21.58 13.13
N GLY A 277 0.82 -22.75 13.14
CA GLY A 277 0.84 -23.67 14.28
C GLY A 277 -0.40 -24.57 14.42
N HIS A 278 -1.48 -24.31 13.67
CA HIS A 278 -2.73 -25.08 13.71
C HIS A 278 -3.23 -25.42 12.30
N ALA A 279 -4.09 -26.42 12.19
CA ALA A 279 -4.70 -26.78 10.91
C ALA A 279 -5.69 -25.68 10.45
N PRO A 280 -5.85 -25.48 9.11
CA PRO A 280 -6.87 -24.58 8.60
C PRO A 280 -8.26 -25.10 8.94
N VAL A 281 -9.14 -24.18 9.40
CA VAL A 281 -10.55 -24.52 9.69
C VAL A 281 -11.39 -23.96 8.55
N TRP A 282 -11.94 -24.84 7.72
CA TRP A 282 -12.96 -24.50 6.73
C TRP A 282 -14.18 -25.40 6.91
N GLU A 283 -15.36 -24.86 6.67
CA GLU A 283 -16.56 -25.67 6.63
C GLU A 283 -16.44 -26.68 5.47
N LYS A 284 -16.47 -27.98 5.77
CA LYS A 284 -16.62 -29.01 4.74
C LYS A 284 -17.98 -28.79 4.11
N GLY A 285 -18.01 -28.25 2.89
CA GLY A 285 -19.25 -28.18 2.11
C GLY A 285 -19.98 -29.52 2.21
N ARG A 286 -21.26 -29.48 2.54
CA ARG A 286 -22.11 -30.66 2.61
C ARG A 286 -21.91 -31.47 1.33
N ARG A 287 -21.31 -32.64 1.44
CA ARG A 287 -21.35 -33.63 0.35
C ARG A 287 -22.81 -33.84 0.05
N SER A 288 -23.27 -33.40 -1.10
CA SER A 288 -24.56 -33.80 -1.60
C SER A 288 -24.54 -35.33 -1.70
N ALA A 289 -25.19 -35.98 -0.77
CA ALA A 289 -25.46 -37.40 -0.79
C ALA A 289 -26.54 -37.62 -1.86
N SER A 290 -26.15 -37.68 -3.12
CA SER A 290 -26.92 -38.31 -4.13
C SER A 290 -26.67 -39.81 -4.04
N ARG A 291 -27.25 -40.47 -3.04
CA ARG A 291 -27.59 -41.88 -3.13
C ARG A 291 -28.87 -41.94 -3.92
N GLY A 292 -28.77 -42.28 -5.20
CA GLY A 292 -29.91 -42.74 -5.98
C GLY A 292 -30.52 -44.02 -5.37
N PRO A 293 -31.83 -44.21 -5.51
CA PRO A 293 -32.51 -45.41 -5.02
C PRO A 293 -32.11 -46.63 -5.88
N ARG A 294 -31.98 -47.77 -5.20
CA ARG A 294 -31.89 -49.09 -5.83
C ARG A 294 -33.23 -49.48 -6.41
#